data_80e8f44f9c65bc3cebe368d8a9527364
#
_entry.id   80e8f44f9c65bc3cebe368d8a9527364
#
_cell.length_a   1.000
_cell.length_b   1.000
_cell.length_c   1.000
_cell.angle_alpha   90.00
_cell.angle_beta   90.00
_cell.angle_gamma   90.00
#
_symmetry.space_group_name_H-M   'P 1'
#
loop_
_entity.id
_entity.type
_entity.pdbx_description
1 polymer ?
#
loop_
_entity_poly.entity_id
_entity_poly.type
_entity_poly.pdbx_seq_one_letter_code
_entity_poly.pdbx_strand_id
1 'polypeptide(L)'
;GTNDLTIVIRGDDATSATAAQLNTINAATAVAVNLTNVTALAASVLADVDTLAQKITASEFSNGTGLTTVAISDTTIDATALATAIDNLDTANGGGKTTDMTLASGATINVDADEITHMLADETANRLDITDQKITVNALDTISAATAKLLAETTTGTVTAVVDTGARVSDLKLLPAESNAFTIVINALDATSSTATELNAIDAATTVAVNASAVTGLASDDIDDTLTLLTAGNNEANFTATSFASLATVVVADTTLDVANLVGSIGQANTATGKSTVGAGATVFNITAAATINGGNEANFESLLTHEGNGLLSVTNENLTVGSGTDQNISVANAKLLAATTTGTVTSAIDTTESVDSLKTLFDAGETHALSIVINANDATGQTAAEFNAINNATSVAVNAAAVTSV
;
A
#
# COMPACT_ATOMS: atom_id res chain seq x y z
N GLY A 1 -3.78 33.23 -55.36
CA GLY A 1 -4.77 32.54 -56.14
C GLY A 1 -4.53 31.04 -56.08
N THR A 2 -5.54 30.26 -55.80
CA THR A 2 -5.50 28.80 -55.87
C THR A 2 -5.41 28.40 -57.34
N ASN A 3 -4.51 27.47 -57.68
CA ASN A 3 -4.37 26.94 -59.00
C ASN A 3 -5.29 25.72 -59.16
N ASP A 4 -5.79 25.45 -60.37
CA ASP A 4 -6.61 24.29 -60.69
C ASP A 4 -5.68 23.06 -61.04
N LEU A 5 -4.84 22.66 -60.09
CA LEU A 5 -3.92 21.55 -60.28
C LEU A 5 -4.54 20.26 -59.79
N THR A 6 -4.57 19.22 -60.65
CA THR A 6 -4.89 17.86 -60.24
C THR A 6 -3.68 17.24 -59.59
N ILE A 7 -3.76 16.93 -58.29
CA ILE A 7 -2.65 16.35 -57.50
C ILE A 7 -3.07 14.96 -57.05
N VAL A 8 -2.17 13.98 -57.25
CA VAL A 8 -2.31 12.61 -56.71
C VAL A 8 -1.09 12.33 -55.84
N ILE A 9 -1.30 11.95 -54.61
CA ILE A 9 -0.21 11.56 -53.70
C ILE A 9 0.35 10.22 -54.17
N ARG A 10 1.68 10.13 -54.28
CA ARG A 10 2.36 8.93 -54.85
C ARG A 10 2.32 7.78 -53.84
N GLY A 11 2.43 6.55 -54.37
CA GLY A 11 2.51 5.35 -53.56
C GLY A 11 3.78 5.29 -52.67
N ASP A 12 4.85 5.98 -53.05
CA ASP A 12 6.09 6.07 -52.27
C ASP A 12 5.87 6.89 -50.96
N ASP A 13 4.84 7.74 -50.92
CA ASP A 13 4.47 8.55 -49.77
C ASP A 13 3.28 7.97 -48.96
N ALA A 14 2.90 6.72 -49.26
CA ALA A 14 1.70 6.05 -48.71
C ALA A 14 1.64 6.03 -47.19
N THR A 15 2.78 6.01 -46.51
CA THR A 15 2.94 5.93 -45.05
C THR A 15 3.86 6.99 -44.46
N SER A 16 4.40 7.89 -45.30
CA SER A 16 5.39 8.90 -44.88
C SER A 16 4.86 10.33 -44.89
N ALA A 17 3.68 10.56 -45.45
CA ALA A 17 3.04 11.87 -45.43
C ALA A 17 2.53 12.25 -44.05
N THR A 18 2.80 13.49 -43.63
CA THR A 18 2.18 14.06 -42.43
C THR A 18 0.87 14.79 -42.75
N ALA A 19 -0.02 14.92 -41.77
CA ALA A 19 -1.27 15.67 -41.92
C ALA A 19 -1.02 17.14 -42.33
N ALA A 20 0.01 17.79 -41.75
CA ALA A 20 0.42 19.15 -42.10
C ALA A 20 0.82 19.30 -43.56
N GLN A 21 1.59 18.33 -44.11
CA GLN A 21 2.00 18.33 -45.52
C GLN A 21 0.78 18.23 -46.44
N LEU A 22 -0.14 17.29 -46.15
CA LEU A 22 -1.35 17.11 -46.93
C LEU A 22 -2.24 18.35 -46.87
N ASN A 23 -2.43 18.96 -45.71
CA ASN A 23 -3.16 20.22 -45.53
C ASN A 23 -2.55 21.35 -46.35
N THR A 24 -1.21 21.44 -46.40
CA THR A 24 -0.47 22.43 -47.20
C THR A 24 -0.66 22.22 -48.70
N ILE A 25 -0.58 20.96 -49.16
CA ILE A 25 -0.81 20.62 -50.56
C ILE A 25 -2.24 20.96 -50.98
N ASN A 26 -3.23 20.65 -50.11
CA ASN A 26 -4.61 20.98 -50.39
C ASN A 26 -4.85 22.50 -50.52
N ALA A 27 -4.23 23.28 -49.65
CA ALA A 27 -4.33 24.76 -49.72
C ALA A 27 -3.74 25.39 -50.99
N ALA A 28 -2.88 24.65 -51.75
CA ALA A 28 -2.24 25.11 -52.94
C ALA A 28 -3.07 24.90 -54.23
N THR A 29 -4.20 24.19 -54.16
CA THR A 29 -5.06 23.86 -55.31
C THR A 29 -6.54 24.05 -54.97
N ALA A 30 -7.36 24.38 -55.97
CA ALA A 30 -8.80 24.40 -55.88
C ALA A 30 -9.45 23.05 -56.24
N VAL A 31 -8.68 22.09 -56.73
CA VAL A 31 -9.12 20.75 -57.13
C VAL A 31 -8.84 19.79 -55.97
N ALA A 32 -9.79 18.92 -55.66
CA ALA A 32 -9.64 17.90 -54.58
C ALA A 32 -8.35 17.06 -54.81
N VAL A 33 -7.50 17.01 -53.75
CA VAL A 33 -6.25 16.21 -53.78
C VAL A 33 -6.59 14.74 -53.63
N ASN A 34 -6.05 13.88 -54.48
CA ASN A 34 -6.34 12.45 -54.45
C ASN A 34 -5.42 11.70 -53.48
N LEU A 35 -6.01 11.06 -52.46
CA LEU A 35 -5.34 10.30 -51.41
C LEU A 35 -5.42 8.78 -51.59
N THR A 36 -5.75 8.25 -52.79
CA THR A 36 -5.94 6.80 -53.03
C THR A 36 -4.80 5.95 -52.47
N ASN A 37 -3.56 6.46 -52.51
CA ASN A 37 -2.38 5.72 -52.07
C ASN A 37 -2.03 5.93 -50.59
N VAL A 38 -2.66 6.88 -49.89
CA VAL A 38 -2.31 7.19 -48.49
C VAL A 38 -3.06 6.22 -47.57
N THR A 39 -2.33 5.33 -46.91
CA THR A 39 -2.88 4.32 -46.00
C THR A 39 -2.54 4.59 -44.52
N ALA A 40 -1.48 5.38 -44.29
CA ALA A 40 -1.10 5.78 -42.92
C ALA A 40 -0.58 7.22 -42.91
N LEU A 41 -0.68 7.90 -41.79
CA LEU A 41 -0.02 9.17 -41.55
C LEU A 41 1.21 8.97 -40.69
N ALA A 42 2.33 9.55 -41.14
CA ALA A 42 3.50 9.70 -40.28
C ALA A 42 3.19 10.62 -39.09
N ALA A 43 4.08 10.62 -38.10
CA ALA A 43 3.93 11.39 -36.87
C ALA A 43 3.49 12.84 -37.15
N SER A 44 2.28 13.17 -36.73
CA SER A 44 1.57 14.42 -37.00
C SER A 44 1.04 15.03 -35.72
N VAL A 45 0.91 16.34 -35.68
CA VAL A 45 0.23 17.05 -34.60
C VAL A 45 -1.27 16.75 -34.67
N LEU A 46 -1.93 16.50 -33.54
CA LEU A 46 -3.33 16.12 -33.44
C LEU A 46 -4.26 17.13 -34.17
N ALA A 47 -4.02 18.43 -33.97
CA ALA A 47 -4.80 19.48 -34.62
C ALA A 47 -4.71 19.47 -36.16
N ASP A 48 -3.57 19.05 -36.71
CA ASP A 48 -3.43 18.91 -38.16
C ASP A 48 -4.16 17.65 -38.69
N VAL A 49 -4.21 16.58 -37.88
CA VAL A 49 -4.96 15.36 -38.19
C VAL A 49 -6.45 15.65 -38.19
N ASP A 50 -6.96 16.34 -37.17
CA ASP A 50 -8.37 16.76 -37.09
C ASP A 50 -8.75 17.65 -38.29
N THR A 51 -7.92 18.64 -38.63
CA THR A 51 -8.11 19.51 -39.82
C THR A 51 -8.16 18.69 -41.12
N LEU A 52 -7.25 17.69 -41.25
CA LEU A 52 -7.25 16.82 -42.42
C LEU A 52 -8.54 16.00 -42.54
N ALA A 53 -9.00 15.39 -41.42
CA ALA A 53 -10.22 14.60 -41.38
C ALA A 53 -11.46 15.43 -41.76
N GLN A 54 -11.58 16.66 -41.23
CA GLN A 54 -12.65 17.58 -41.61
C GLN A 54 -12.64 17.92 -43.10
N LYS A 55 -11.47 18.17 -43.69
CA LYS A 55 -11.33 18.47 -45.12
C LYS A 55 -11.63 17.25 -46.00
N ILE A 56 -11.30 16.03 -45.59
CA ILE A 56 -11.71 14.81 -46.25
C ILE A 56 -13.25 14.72 -46.28
N THR A 57 -13.88 14.93 -45.13
CA THR A 57 -15.36 14.95 -45.03
C THR A 57 -15.98 16.04 -45.89
N ALA A 58 -15.36 17.22 -45.99
CA ALA A 58 -15.81 18.32 -46.82
C ALA A 58 -15.54 18.10 -48.33
N SER A 59 -15.01 16.95 -48.73
CA SER A 59 -14.67 16.58 -50.12
C SER A 59 -13.57 17.46 -50.74
N GLU A 60 -12.75 18.12 -49.94
CA GLU A 60 -11.54 18.83 -50.39
C GLU A 60 -10.43 17.83 -50.76
N PHE A 61 -10.53 16.60 -50.24
CA PHE A 61 -9.74 15.45 -50.68
C PHE A 61 -10.65 14.39 -51.33
N SER A 62 -10.12 13.68 -52.31
CA SER A 62 -10.78 12.52 -52.93
C SER A 62 -10.11 11.22 -52.50
N ASN A 63 -10.91 10.16 -52.36
CA ASN A 63 -10.43 8.84 -51.96
C ASN A 63 -9.65 8.80 -50.62
N GLY A 64 -9.99 9.62 -49.66
CA GLY A 64 -9.38 9.68 -48.36
C GLY A 64 -9.83 8.57 -47.40
N THR A 65 -10.64 7.61 -47.83
CA THR A 65 -11.24 6.54 -47.01
C THR A 65 -10.33 5.32 -46.77
N GLY A 66 -9.02 5.48 -46.97
CA GLY A 66 -8.04 4.38 -46.89
C GLY A 66 -7.12 4.40 -45.69
N LEU A 67 -7.25 5.39 -44.81
CA LEU A 67 -6.38 5.53 -43.65
C LEU A 67 -6.66 4.39 -42.62
N THR A 68 -5.63 3.63 -42.31
CA THR A 68 -5.65 2.53 -41.34
C THR A 68 -4.93 2.86 -40.04
N THR A 69 -3.87 3.69 -40.11
CA THR A 69 -3.08 4.11 -38.94
C THR A 69 -2.72 5.58 -39.00
N VAL A 70 -2.72 6.23 -37.86
CA VAL A 70 -2.31 7.62 -37.65
C VAL A 70 -1.40 7.71 -36.44
N ALA A 71 -0.18 8.20 -36.62
CA ALA A 71 0.75 8.44 -35.53
C ALA A 71 0.65 9.91 -35.07
N ILE A 72 0.44 10.13 -33.77
CA ILE A 72 0.41 11.45 -33.14
C ILE A 72 1.75 11.74 -32.50
N SER A 73 2.28 12.95 -32.75
CA SER A 73 3.58 13.41 -32.23
C SER A 73 3.49 14.24 -30.95
N ASP A 74 2.28 14.62 -30.54
CA ASP A 74 2.08 15.41 -29.34
C ASP A 74 2.49 14.62 -28.10
N THR A 75 3.20 15.29 -27.19
CA THR A 75 3.62 14.72 -25.91
C THR A 75 2.65 15.05 -24.76
N THR A 76 1.71 15.97 -25.03
CA THR A 76 0.60 16.32 -24.12
C THR A 76 -0.64 16.50 -24.97
N ILE A 77 -1.69 15.77 -24.63
CA ILE A 77 -2.89 15.63 -25.44
C ILE A 77 -4.11 15.88 -24.53
N ASP A 78 -5.05 16.65 -25.06
CA ASP A 78 -6.36 16.85 -24.44
C ASP A 78 -7.31 15.74 -24.93
N ALA A 79 -8.01 15.06 -24.03
CA ALA A 79 -8.86 13.90 -24.37
C ALA A 79 -10.06 14.30 -25.23
N THR A 80 -10.65 15.49 -25.02
CA THR A 80 -11.74 16.02 -25.88
C THR A 80 -11.29 16.22 -27.30
N ALA A 81 -10.10 16.86 -27.47
CA ALA A 81 -9.52 17.07 -28.78
C ALA A 81 -9.16 15.73 -29.48
N LEU A 82 -8.68 14.75 -28.70
CA LEU A 82 -8.36 13.41 -29.18
C LEU A 82 -9.62 12.67 -29.66
N ALA A 83 -10.68 12.64 -28.84
CA ALA A 83 -11.97 12.04 -29.18
C ALA A 83 -12.56 12.68 -30.45
N THR A 84 -12.50 14.02 -30.54
CA THR A 84 -12.98 14.77 -31.71
C THR A 84 -12.22 14.35 -32.97
N ALA A 85 -10.90 14.23 -32.90
CA ALA A 85 -10.10 13.82 -34.06
C ALA A 85 -10.37 12.37 -34.49
N ILE A 86 -10.60 11.46 -33.53
CA ILE A 86 -10.97 10.08 -33.77
C ILE A 86 -12.33 10.00 -34.48
N ASP A 87 -13.35 10.72 -33.98
CA ASP A 87 -14.69 10.75 -34.58
C ASP A 87 -14.69 11.37 -35.99
N ASN A 88 -13.91 12.43 -36.21
CA ASN A 88 -13.74 13.04 -37.52
C ASN A 88 -13.03 12.10 -38.51
N LEU A 89 -12.01 11.34 -38.06
CA LEU A 89 -11.35 10.33 -38.87
C LEU A 89 -12.29 9.16 -39.23
N ASP A 90 -13.09 8.69 -38.26
CA ASP A 90 -14.08 7.64 -38.55
C ASP A 90 -15.11 8.10 -39.58
N THR A 91 -15.61 9.32 -39.44
CA THR A 91 -16.51 9.96 -40.42
C THR A 91 -15.85 10.08 -41.79
N ALA A 92 -14.59 10.55 -41.84
CA ALA A 92 -13.81 10.72 -43.07
C ALA A 92 -13.57 9.36 -43.77
N ASN A 93 -13.41 8.28 -43.01
CA ASN A 93 -13.26 6.92 -43.53
C ASN A 93 -14.58 6.24 -43.92
N GLY A 94 -15.71 6.95 -43.81
CA GLY A 94 -17.05 6.48 -44.26
C GLY A 94 -17.82 5.69 -43.22
N GLY A 95 -17.47 5.80 -41.97
CA GLY A 95 -18.13 5.15 -40.82
C GLY A 95 -17.97 3.63 -40.81
N GLY A 96 -17.39 3.09 -39.77
CA GLY A 96 -17.21 1.65 -39.59
C GLY A 96 -15.89 1.06 -40.08
N LYS A 97 -14.93 1.88 -40.43
CA LYS A 97 -13.52 1.49 -40.52
C LYS A 97 -12.78 2.06 -39.30
N THR A 98 -12.17 1.21 -38.55
CA THR A 98 -11.30 1.64 -37.44
C THR A 98 -9.97 2.16 -37.98
N THR A 99 -9.70 3.44 -37.76
CA THR A 99 -8.35 3.98 -37.90
C THR A 99 -7.68 3.84 -36.55
N ASP A 100 -6.57 3.11 -36.50
CA ASP A 100 -5.78 2.97 -35.28
C ASP A 100 -4.92 4.24 -35.08
N MET A 101 -5.16 4.95 -33.98
CA MET A 101 -4.41 6.14 -33.61
C MET A 101 -3.39 5.77 -32.53
N THR A 102 -2.11 5.86 -32.88
CA THR A 102 -0.99 5.60 -31.97
C THR A 102 -0.42 6.92 -31.48
N LEU A 103 -0.20 7.05 -30.17
CA LEU A 103 0.36 8.25 -29.55
C LEU A 103 1.88 8.14 -29.40
N ALA A 104 2.55 9.27 -29.21
CA ALA A 104 3.97 9.26 -28.88
C ALA A 104 4.19 8.49 -27.55
N SER A 105 5.19 7.61 -27.49
CA SER A 105 5.47 6.80 -26.31
C SER A 105 5.64 7.70 -25.06
N GLY A 106 4.93 7.36 -23.97
CA GLY A 106 4.93 8.10 -22.72
C GLY A 106 4.29 9.49 -22.79
N ALA A 107 3.49 9.77 -23.84
CA ALA A 107 2.69 10.99 -23.89
C ALA A 107 1.72 11.08 -22.71
N THR A 108 1.38 12.30 -22.31
CA THR A 108 0.41 12.56 -21.24
C THR A 108 -0.94 12.90 -21.87
N ILE A 109 -1.99 12.16 -21.51
CA ILE A 109 -3.37 12.48 -21.84
C ILE A 109 -3.99 13.17 -20.63
N ASN A 110 -4.45 14.41 -20.83
CA ASN A 110 -5.26 15.14 -19.86
C ASN A 110 -6.73 14.85 -20.14
N VAL A 111 -7.45 14.36 -19.13
CA VAL A 111 -8.83 13.88 -19.30
C VAL A 111 -9.72 14.40 -18.17
N ASP A 112 -10.93 14.86 -18.49
CA ASP A 112 -11.97 15.14 -17.51
C ASP A 112 -12.71 13.83 -17.16
N ALA A 113 -13.32 13.75 -15.97
CA ALA A 113 -13.89 12.49 -15.47
C ALA A 113 -15.00 11.92 -16.38
N ASP A 114 -15.75 12.77 -17.05
CA ASP A 114 -16.85 12.38 -17.95
C ASP A 114 -16.35 11.84 -19.31
N GLU A 115 -15.10 12.16 -19.69
CA GLU A 115 -14.49 11.73 -20.95
C GLU A 115 -13.78 10.37 -20.84
N ILE A 116 -13.48 9.91 -19.61
CA ILE A 116 -12.75 8.65 -19.38
C ILE A 116 -13.45 7.48 -20.07
N THR A 117 -14.78 7.41 -19.97
CA THR A 117 -15.55 6.31 -20.59
C THR A 117 -15.40 6.29 -22.10
N HIS A 118 -15.36 7.45 -22.74
CA HIS A 118 -15.18 7.57 -24.18
C HIS A 118 -13.76 7.14 -24.59
N MET A 119 -12.74 7.64 -23.91
CA MET A 119 -11.34 7.26 -24.15
C MET A 119 -11.11 5.74 -24.02
N LEU A 120 -11.66 5.11 -22.98
CA LEU A 120 -11.58 3.65 -22.79
C LEU A 120 -12.38 2.86 -23.82
N ALA A 121 -13.48 3.42 -24.34
CA ALA A 121 -14.23 2.81 -25.43
C ALA A 121 -13.43 2.84 -26.75
N ASP A 122 -12.69 3.90 -27.01
CA ASP A 122 -11.82 4.00 -28.18
C ASP A 122 -10.65 3.02 -28.12
N GLU A 123 -10.02 2.87 -26.95
CA GLU A 123 -9.01 1.84 -26.69
C GLU A 123 -9.58 0.42 -26.94
N THR A 124 -10.73 0.11 -26.33
CA THR A 124 -11.39 -1.20 -26.50
C THR A 124 -11.78 -1.48 -27.96
N ALA A 125 -12.13 -0.43 -28.71
CA ALA A 125 -12.46 -0.53 -30.13
C ALA A 125 -11.25 -0.60 -31.06
N ASN A 126 -10.03 -0.59 -30.53
CA ASN A 126 -8.75 -0.47 -31.26
C ASN A 126 -8.72 0.77 -32.18
N ARG A 127 -9.32 1.87 -31.74
CA ARG A 127 -9.23 3.18 -32.41
C ARG A 127 -8.13 4.05 -31.80
N LEU A 128 -7.69 3.72 -30.61
CA LEU A 128 -6.68 4.42 -29.82
C LEU A 128 -5.83 3.39 -29.07
N ASP A 129 -4.51 3.61 -28.97
CA ASP A 129 -3.61 2.83 -28.12
C ASP A 129 -3.08 3.72 -27.00
N ILE A 130 -3.46 3.41 -25.74
CA ILE A 130 -3.02 4.11 -24.53
C ILE A 130 -2.16 3.24 -23.61
N THR A 131 -1.66 2.12 -24.09
CA THR A 131 -0.96 1.10 -23.28
C THR A 131 0.25 1.64 -22.52
N ASP A 132 0.98 2.63 -23.07
CA ASP A 132 2.18 3.22 -22.43
C ASP A 132 2.04 4.71 -22.11
N GLN A 133 0.81 5.25 -22.17
CA GLN A 133 0.53 6.66 -21.96
C GLN A 133 0.39 6.99 -20.45
N LYS A 134 0.79 8.20 -20.08
CA LYS A 134 0.44 8.79 -18.79
C LYS A 134 -0.96 9.38 -18.87
N ILE A 135 -1.78 9.14 -17.86
CA ILE A 135 -3.14 9.67 -17.80
C ILE A 135 -3.24 10.62 -16.59
N THR A 136 -3.64 11.85 -16.85
CA THR A 136 -3.86 12.86 -15.81
C THR A 136 -5.32 13.27 -15.82
N VAL A 137 -6.07 12.84 -14.81
CA VAL A 137 -7.44 13.31 -14.60
C VAL A 137 -7.41 14.71 -14.02
N ASN A 138 -8.30 15.59 -14.49
CA ASN A 138 -8.39 16.96 -14.01
C ASN A 138 -8.49 17.01 -12.48
N ALA A 139 -7.65 17.82 -11.82
CA ALA A 139 -7.56 17.92 -10.37
C ALA A 139 -8.84 18.41 -9.68
N LEU A 140 -9.78 18.98 -10.41
CA LEU A 140 -11.09 19.41 -9.91
C LEU A 140 -12.12 18.27 -9.95
N ASP A 141 -11.82 17.20 -10.65
CA ASP A 141 -12.67 16.03 -10.79
C ASP A 141 -12.27 14.93 -9.81
N THR A 142 -13.23 14.12 -9.44
CA THR A 142 -13.01 12.90 -8.66
C THR A 142 -13.49 11.69 -9.45
N ILE A 143 -12.77 10.58 -9.35
CA ILE A 143 -13.14 9.33 -9.99
C ILE A 143 -13.37 8.23 -8.95
N SER A 144 -14.21 7.26 -9.29
CA SER A 144 -14.41 6.11 -8.42
C SER A 144 -13.14 5.25 -8.31
N ALA A 145 -12.97 4.50 -7.21
CA ALA A 145 -11.89 3.53 -7.07
C ALA A 145 -11.88 2.51 -8.22
N ALA A 146 -13.06 2.10 -8.71
CA ALA A 146 -13.19 1.19 -9.85
C ALA A 146 -12.65 1.82 -11.15
N THR A 147 -12.94 3.09 -11.39
CA THR A 147 -12.42 3.83 -12.57
C THR A 147 -10.91 4.02 -12.46
N ALA A 148 -10.39 4.39 -11.27
CA ALA A 148 -8.96 4.53 -11.03
C ALA A 148 -8.21 3.21 -11.28
N LYS A 149 -8.77 2.10 -10.79
CA LYS A 149 -8.26 0.74 -11.05
C LYS A 149 -8.24 0.41 -12.53
N LEU A 150 -9.35 0.66 -13.25
CA LEU A 150 -9.45 0.36 -14.67
C LEU A 150 -8.42 1.15 -15.49
N LEU A 151 -8.24 2.44 -15.21
CA LEU A 151 -7.20 3.25 -15.85
C LEU A 151 -5.81 2.69 -15.60
N ALA A 152 -5.48 2.37 -14.35
CA ALA A 152 -4.19 1.81 -14.00
C ALA A 152 -3.93 0.43 -14.63
N GLU A 153 -4.95 -0.38 -14.86
CA GLU A 153 -4.84 -1.68 -15.55
C GLU A 153 -4.75 -1.55 -17.07
N THR A 154 -5.17 -0.40 -17.63
CA THR A 154 -5.16 -0.18 -19.09
C THR A 154 -3.81 0.36 -19.57
N THR A 155 -3.11 1.15 -18.76
CA THR A 155 -1.81 1.71 -19.14
C THR A 155 -0.69 1.26 -18.21
N THR A 156 0.52 1.11 -18.74
CA THR A 156 1.76 0.97 -17.94
C THR A 156 2.36 2.33 -17.53
N GLY A 157 1.79 3.42 -18.03
CA GLY A 157 2.15 4.79 -17.61
C GLY A 157 1.53 5.17 -16.27
N THR A 158 2.00 6.26 -15.68
CA THR A 158 1.47 6.76 -14.41
C THR A 158 0.06 7.32 -14.60
N VAL A 159 -0.89 6.89 -13.77
CA VAL A 159 -2.21 7.51 -13.64
C VAL A 159 -2.20 8.49 -12.47
N THR A 160 -2.56 9.74 -12.74
CA THR A 160 -2.72 10.81 -11.73
C THR A 160 -4.20 11.15 -11.61
N ALA A 161 -4.78 10.97 -10.42
CA ALA A 161 -6.20 11.26 -10.19
C ALA A 161 -6.53 11.52 -8.72
N VAL A 162 -7.63 12.21 -8.47
CA VAL A 162 -8.26 12.30 -7.15
C VAL A 162 -9.34 11.23 -7.06
N VAL A 163 -9.19 10.31 -6.13
CA VAL A 163 -10.21 9.27 -5.88
C VAL A 163 -11.31 9.83 -5.00
N ASP A 164 -12.57 9.50 -5.32
CA ASP A 164 -13.74 9.94 -4.57
C ASP A 164 -13.58 9.63 -3.07
N THR A 165 -13.74 10.63 -2.22
CA THR A 165 -13.69 10.52 -0.75
C THR A 165 -14.80 9.64 -0.16
N GLY A 166 -15.84 9.32 -0.96
CA GLY A 166 -16.87 8.34 -0.65
C GLY A 166 -16.42 6.88 -0.84
N ALA A 167 -15.29 6.64 -1.51
CA ALA A 167 -14.77 5.29 -1.73
C ALA A 167 -14.47 4.58 -0.41
N ARG A 168 -14.82 3.29 -0.34
CA ARG A 168 -14.59 2.45 0.85
C ARG A 168 -13.22 1.80 0.76
N VAL A 169 -12.64 1.48 1.91
CA VAL A 169 -11.38 0.73 2.02
C VAL A 169 -11.45 -0.59 1.25
N SER A 170 -12.62 -1.26 1.26
CA SER A 170 -12.86 -2.49 0.48
C SER A 170 -12.62 -2.35 -1.02
N ASP A 171 -12.83 -1.16 -1.57
CA ASP A 171 -12.64 -0.87 -2.99
C ASP A 171 -11.24 -0.30 -3.25
N LEU A 172 -10.76 0.57 -2.35
CA LEU A 172 -9.45 1.20 -2.45
C LEU A 172 -8.29 0.20 -2.41
N LYS A 173 -8.38 -0.86 -1.58
CA LYS A 173 -7.37 -1.93 -1.49
C LYS A 173 -7.23 -2.77 -2.76
N LEU A 174 -8.16 -2.64 -3.71
CA LEU A 174 -8.12 -3.31 -5.01
C LEU A 174 -7.36 -2.52 -6.07
N LEU A 175 -6.90 -1.31 -5.76
CA LEU A 175 -6.05 -0.54 -6.64
C LEU A 175 -4.71 -1.29 -6.84
N PRO A 176 -4.17 -1.33 -8.06
CA PRO A 176 -2.91 -2.03 -8.30
C PRO A 176 -1.75 -1.34 -7.60
N ALA A 177 -0.82 -2.14 -7.06
CA ALA A 177 0.41 -1.66 -6.44
C ALA A 177 1.41 -1.24 -7.53
N GLU A 178 1.24 -0.03 -8.05
CA GLU A 178 2.05 0.55 -9.13
C GLU A 178 2.41 2.00 -8.80
N SER A 179 3.30 2.59 -9.63
CA SER A 179 3.76 3.98 -9.45
C SER A 179 2.71 5.02 -9.86
N ASN A 180 1.45 4.84 -9.47
CA ASN A 180 0.38 5.79 -9.71
C ASN A 180 0.40 6.95 -8.71
N ALA A 181 -0.19 8.08 -9.08
CA ALA A 181 -0.29 9.28 -8.24
C ALA A 181 -1.75 9.54 -7.85
N PHE A 182 -2.35 8.62 -7.11
CA PHE A 182 -3.72 8.76 -6.62
C PHE A 182 -3.75 9.58 -5.33
N THR A 183 -4.55 10.64 -5.31
CA THR A 183 -4.89 11.32 -4.06
C THR A 183 -6.04 10.57 -3.38
N ILE A 184 -5.75 9.96 -2.22
CA ILE A 184 -6.68 9.08 -1.50
C ILE A 184 -6.96 9.66 -0.11
N VAL A 185 -8.24 9.67 0.27
CA VAL A 185 -8.72 9.99 1.62
C VAL A 185 -9.55 8.82 2.13
N ILE A 186 -9.17 8.27 3.29
CA ILE A 186 -9.92 7.17 3.91
C ILE A 186 -11.26 7.70 4.44
N ASN A 187 -12.35 7.02 4.07
CA ASN A 187 -13.70 7.41 4.44
C ASN A 187 -13.95 7.23 5.94
N ALA A 188 -14.65 8.18 6.56
CA ALA A 188 -15.03 8.11 7.96
C ALA A 188 -15.92 6.90 8.31
N LEU A 189 -16.62 6.31 7.34
CA LEU A 189 -17.37 5.06 7.53
C LEU A 189 -16.47 3.84 7.75
N ASP A 190 -15.17 3.93 7.44
CA ASP A 190 -14.17 2.90 7.65
C ASP A 190 -13.27 3.18 8.85
N ALA A 191 -13.65 4.16 9.69
CA ALA A 191 -12.85 4.68 10.80
C ALA A 191 -12.35 3.62 11.80
N THR A 192 -13.09 2.52 11.99
CA THR A 192 -12.78 1.44 12.93
C THR A 192 -12.83 0.04 12.29
N SER A 193 -13.10 -0.04 10.99
CA SER A 193 -13.25 -1.32 10.27
C SER A 193 -12.11 -1.64 9.33
N SER A 194 -11.18 -0.70 9.10
CA SER A 194 -9.99 -0.91 8.28
C SER A 194 -8.98 -1.78 9.00
N THR A 195 -8.37 -2.73 8.30
CA THR A 195 -7.25 -3.52 8.80
C THR A 195 -5.92 -2.88 8.39
N ALA A 196 -4.84 -3.26 9.06
CA ALA A 196 -3.49 -2.80 8.72
C ALA A 196 -3.09 -3.28 7.30
N THR A 197 -3.37 -4.54 6.97
CA THR A 197 -3.16 -5.13 5.64
C THR A 197 -3.83 -4.31 4.54
N GLU A 198 -5.09 -3.90 4.74
CA GLU A 198 -5.84 -3.11 3.75
C GLU A 198 -5.23 -1.72 3.55
N LEU A 199 -4.86 -1.04 4.63
CA LEU A 199 -4.25 0.29 4.56
C LEU A 199 -2.84 0.24 3.96
N ASN A 200 -2.05 -0.80 4.25
CA ASN A 200 -0.76 -1.05 3.59
C ASN A 200 -0.93 -1.26 2.08
N ALA A 201 -1.97 -1.99 1.66
CA ALA A 201 -2.27 -2.18 0.23
C ALA A 201 -2.64 -0.86 -0.46
N ILE A 202 -3.39 0.01 0.22
CA ILE A 202 -3.76 1.34 -0.30
C ILE A 202 -2.52 2.24 -0.41
N ASP A 203 -1.63 2.24 0.58
CA ASP A 203 -0.38 2.98 0.54
C ASP A 203 0.50 2.53 -0.64
N ALA A 204 0.62 1.22 -0.84
CA ALA A 204 1.37 0.65 -1.95
C ALA A 204 0.80 0.97 -3.36
N ALA A 205 -0.47 1.38 -3.45
CA ALA A 205 -1.14 1.70 -4.71
C ALA A 205 -0.87 3.13 -5.20
N THR A 206 -0.25 3.99 -4.38
CA THR A 206 -0.04 5.40 -4.73
C THR A 206 1.31 5.92 -4.26
N THR A 207 1.87 6.86 -5.03
CA THR A 207 3.07 7.63 -4.65
C THR A 207 2.73 8.92 -3.90
N VAL A 208 1.44 9.22 -3.71
CA VAL A 208 0.94 10.38 -2.97
C VAL A 208 0.55 9.96 -1.55
N ALA A 209 0.98 10.70 -0.56
CA ALA A 209 0.67 10.40 0.84
C ALA A 209 -0.84 10.26 1.09
N VAL A 210 -1.24 9.10 1.63
CA VAL A 210 -2.65 8.77 1.91
C VAL A 210 -3.13 9.56 3.14
N ASN A 211 -4.30 10.16 3.05
CA ASN A 211 -4.94 10.80 4.19
C ASN A 211 -5.81 9.79 4.95
N ALA A 212 -5.29 9.28 6.07
CA ALA A 212 -5.99 8.37 6.97
C ALA A 212 -6.43 9.04 8.29
N SER A 213 -6.64 10.37 8.30
CA SER A 213 -7.02 11.12 9.50
C SER A 213 -8.37 10.71 10.10
N ALA A 214 -9.23 10.05 9.33
CA ALA A 214 -10.50 9.52 9.80
C ALA A 214 -10.36 8.20 10.58
N VAL A 215 -9.21 7.51 10.51
CA VAL A 215 -9.00 6.20 11.17
C VAL A 215 -8.83 6.41 12.66
N THR A 216 -9.75 5.85 13.44
CA THR A 216 -9.77 5.92 14.92
C THR A 216 -9.53 4.56 15.58
N GLY A 217 -9.60 3.48 14.82
CA GLY A 217 -9.30 2.13 15.27
C GLY A 217 -8.88 1.24 14.11
N LEU A 218 -7.99 0.29 14.38
CA LEU A 218 -7.66 -0.78 13.42
C LEU A 218 -8.44 -2.04 13.81
N ALA A 219 -9.10 -2.64 12.83
CA ALA A 219 -9.76 -3.92 12.96
C ALA A 219 -8.72 -5.04 13.16
N SER A 220 -9.21 -6.23 13.52
CA SER A 220 -8.39 -7.41 13.82
C SER A 220 -7.47 -7.77 12.65
N ASP A 221 -6.17 -7.76 12.90
CA ASP A 221 -5.12 -8.05 11.89
C ASP A 221 -3.84 -8.60 12.54
N ASP A 222 -2.87 -8.96 11.73
CA ASP A 222 -1.55 -9.42 12.12
C ASP A 222 -0.70 -8.27 12.71
N ILE A 223 0.13 -8.58 13.72
CA ILE A 223 0.98 -7.58 14.37
C ILE A 223 2.09 -7.06 13.45
N ASP A 224 2.58 -7.88 12.52
CA ASP A 224 3.65 -7.51 11.59
C ASP A 224 3.12 -6.51 10.55
N ASP A 225 1.90 -6.72 10.06
CA ASP A 225 1.20 -5.76 9.18
C ASP A 225 0.89 -4.47 9.92
N THR A 226 0.50 -4.56 11.20
CA THR A 226 0.27 -3.40 12.07
C THR A 226 1.56 -2.59 12.29
N LEU A 227 2.69 -3.25 12.56
CA LEU A 227 3.99 -2.58 12.70
C LEU A 227 4.41 -1.88 11.39
N THR A 228 4.21 -2.55 10.26
CA THR A 228 4.48 -2.01 8.92
C THR A 228 3.66 -0.73 8.69
N LEU A 229 2.35 -0.79 8.91
CA LEU A 229 1.45 0.34 8.75
C LEU A 229 1.83 1.52 9.63
N LEU A 230 2.06 1.29 10.92
CA LEU A 230 2.35 2.37 11.87
C LEU A 230 3.75 2.98 11.62
N THR A 231 4.68 2.18 11.11
CA THR A 231 5.99 2.67 10.65
C THR A 231 5.84 3.56 9.42
N ALA A 232 5.04 3.15 8.44
CA ALA A 232 4.69 3.94 7.27
C ALA A 232 3.90 5.21 7.67
N GLY A 233 2.98 5.09 8.64
CA GLY A 233 2.19 6.19 9.20
C GLY A 233 3.00 7.33 9.83
N ASN A 234 4.24 7.04 10.25
CA ASN A 234 5.20 8.03 10.75
C ASN A 234 6.05 8.67 9.64
N ASN A 235 5.83 8.29 8.38
CA ASN A 235 6.51 8.81 7.21
C ASN A 235 5.54 9.63 6.36
N GLU A 236 5.74 10.95 6.27
CA GLU A 236 4.88 11.86 5.51
C GLU A 236 4.88 11.59 3.99
N ALA A 237 5.79 10.76 3.49
CA ALA A 237 5.75 10.32 2.10
C ALA A 237 4.67 9.26 1.84
N ASN A 238 4.31 8.47 2.87
CA ASN A 238 3.34 7.38 2.80
C ASN A 238 1.95 7.84 3.29
N PHE A 239 1.91 8.50 4.44
CA PHE A 239 0.68 9.01 5.05
C PHE A 239 0.83 10.48 5.41
N THR A 240 -0.26 11.25 5.30
CA THR A 240 -0.21 12.66 5.69
C THR A 240 0.07 12.82 7.20
N ALA A 241 0.69 13.91 7.60
CA ALA A 241 1.12 14.18 8.99
C ALA A 241 0.00 14.07 10.06
N THR A 242 -1.28 14.15 9.66
CA THR A 242 -2.43 13.99 10.56
C THR A 242 -3.05 12.61 10.52
N SER A 243 -2.53 11.71 9.66
CA SER A 243 -2.99 10.33 9.60
C SER A 243 -2.73 9.64 10.95
N PHE A 244 -3.69 8.84 11.37
CA PHE A 244 -3.65 8.14 12.65
C PHE A 244 -3.59 9.00 13.93
N ALA A 245 -3.62 10.33 13.85
CA ALA A 245 -3.61 11.21 15.03
C ALA A 245 -4.77 10.94 16.01
N SER A 246 -5.87 10.38 15.51
CA SER A 246 -7.04 9.99 16.30
C SER A 246 -7.09 8.51 16.66
N LEU A 247 -6.08 7.71 16.30
CA LEU A 247 -6.06 6.27 16.55
C LEU A 247 -6.16 6.00 18.06
N ALA A 248 -7.21 5.26 18.46
CA ALA A 248 -7.50 4.94 19.85
C ALA A 248 -7.39 3.45 20.16
N THR A 249 -7.65 2.58 19.17
CA THR A 249 -7.64 1.13 19.37
C THR A 249 -6.96 0.41 18.22
N VAL A 250 -6.24 -0.66 18.56
CA VAL A 250 -5.67 -1.63 17.61
C VAL A 250 -6.08 -3.01 18.08
N VAL A 251 -6.65 -3.83 17.20
CA VAL A 251 -7.02 -5.22 17.52
C VAL A 251 -6.02 -6.15 16.83
N VAL A 252 -5.35 -7.00 17.62
CA VAL A 252 -4.36 -7.96 17.15
C VAL A 252 -4.98 -9.36 17.12
N ALA A 253 -4.92 -10.01 15.95
CA ALA A 253 -5.54 -11.32 15.70
C ALA A 253 -4.65 -12.50 16.07
N ASP A 254 -3.35 -12.28 16.19
CA ASP A 254 -2.37 -13.34 16.41
C ASP A 254 -2.61 -14.13 17.68
N THR A 255 -2.46 -15.43 17.58
CA THR A 255 -2.40 -16.35 18.71
C THR A 255 -0.97 -16.60 19.21
N THR A 256 0.02 -16.18 18.42
CA THR A 256 1.43 -16.19 18.77
C THR A 256 2.06 -14.87 18.32
N LEU A 257 2.59 -14.11 19.25
CA LEU A 257 3.09 -12.75 19.05
C LEU A 257 4.58 -12.68 19.34
N ASP A 258 5.35 -12.04 18.45
CA ASP A 258 6.70 -11.62 18.79
C ASP A 258 6.65 -10.37 19.68
N VAL A 259 7.29 -10.44 20.85
CA VAL A 259 7.25 -9.33 21.83
C VAL A 259 7.91 -8.05 21.29
N ALA A 260 8.96 -8.17 20.46
CA ALA A 260 9.64 -7.00 19.90
C ALA A 260 8.75 -6.29 18.88
N ASN A 261 8.01 -7.02 18.05
CA ASN A 261 7.06 -6.46 17.09
C ASN A 261 5.87 -5.81 17.81
N LEU A 262 5.37 -6.44 18.87
CA LEU A 262 4.29 -5.87 19.70
C LEU A 262 4.72 -4.56 20.37
N VAL A 263 5.86 -4.56 21.07
CA VAL A 263 6.42 -3.35 21.71
C VAL A 263 6.76 -2.28 20.67
N GLY A 264 7.31 -2.69 19.52
CA GLY A 264 7.58 -1.80 18.39
C GLY A 264 6.32 -1.13 17.86
N SER A 265 5.24 -1.88 17.65
CA SER A 265 3.95 -1.37 17.17
C SER A 265 3.34 -0.35 18.14
N ILE A 266 3.41 -0.61 19.45
CA ILE A 266 2.95 0.34 20.48
C ILE A 266 3.79 1.63 20.41
N GLY A 267 5.12 1.52 20.28
CA GLY A 267 6.00 2.66 20.12
C GLY A 267 5.69 3.50 18.87
N GLN A 268 5.45 2.86 17.74
CA GLN A 268 5.08 3.53 16.50
C GLN A 268 3.70 4.20 16.59
N ALA A 269 2.70 3.53 17.20
CA ALA A 269 1.38 4.11 17.44
C ALA A 269 1.47 5.40 18.29
N ASN A 270 2.27 5.39 19.34
CA ASN A 270 2.50 6.57 20.17
C ASN A 270 3.15 7.73 19.39
N THR A 271 4.07 7.42 18.50
CA THR A 271 4.70 8.41 17.60
C THR A 271 3.67 8.97 16.62
N ALA A 272 2.93 8.13 15.93
CA ALA A 272 1.93 8.52 14.94
C ALA A 272 0.80 9.38 15.53
N THR A 273 0.37 9.06 16.76
CA THR A 273 -0.69 9.80 17.43
C THR A 273 -0.20 11.09 18.10
N GLY A 274 1.12 11.24 18.29
CA GLY A 274 1.69 12.33 19.12
C GLY A 274 1.21 12.27 20.59
N LYS A 275 0.61 11.15 21.00
CA LYS A 275 0.06 10.96 22.34
C LYS A 275 1.13 10.43 23.28
N SER A 276 1.02 10.80 24.58
CA SER A 276 1.89 10.28 25.62
C SER A 276 1.67 8.78 25.81
N THR A 277 2.72 8.07 26.16
CA THR A 277 2.68 6.64 26.56
C THR A 277 1.90 6.39 27.85
N VAL A 278 1.31 7.42 28.46
CA VAL A 278 0.65 7.34 29.78
C VAL A 278 -0.62 8.18 29.78
N GLY A 279 -1.76 7.57 30.13
CA GLY A 279 -2.98 8.25 30.48
C GLY A 279 -4.13 8.19 29.46
N ALA A 280 -5.23 8.86 29.78
CA ALA A 280 -6.43 8.89 28.93
C ALA A 280 -6.14 9.45 27.53
N GLY A 281 -6.41 8.65 26.52
CA GLY A 281 -6.24 9.02 25.11
C GLY A 281 -5.08 8.32 24.38
N ALA A 282 -4.29 7.49 25.05
CA ALA A 282 -3.29 6.62 24.41
C ALA A 282 -3.98 5.55 23.53
N THR A 283 -3.25 5.04 22.56
CA THR A 283 -3.73 3.93 21.72
C THR A 283 -3.66 2.61 22.49
N VAL A 284 -4.78 1.90 22.59
CA VAL A 284 -4.90 0.62 23.30
C VAL A 284 -4.81 -0.54 22.30
N PHE A 285 -3.96 -1.51 22.61
CA PHE A 285 -3.81 -2.74 21.86
C PHE A 285 -4.63 -3.86 22.52
N ASN A 286 -5.62 -4.38 21.79
CA ASN A 286 -6.46 -5.49 22.22
C ASN A 286 -5.89 -6.79 21.62
N ILE A 287 -5.26 -7.62 22.44
CA ILE A 287 -4.67 -8.90 22.05
C ILE A 287 -5.74 -9.99 22.15
N THR A 288 -5.70 -10.98 21.26
CA THR A 288 -6.55 -12.16 21.35
C THR A 288 -6.27 -12.91 22.65
N ALA A 289 -7.31 -13.22 23.40
CA ALA A 289 -7.18 -13.88 24.71
C ALA A 289 -6.45 -15.25 24.62
N ALA A 290 -5.60 -15.52 25.59
CA ALA A 290 -4.76 -16.71 25.67
C ALA A 290 -3.71 -16.85 24.54
N ALA A 291 -3.32 -15.73 23.91
CA ALA A 291 -2.20 -15.70 23.00
C ALA A 291 -0.89 -16.10 23.70
N THR A 292 0.08 -16.53 22.92
CA THR A 292 1.46 -16.73 23.37
C THR A 292 2.31 -15.56 22.91
N ILE A 293 2.82 -14.78 23.85
CA ILE A 293 3.80 -13.71 23.55
C ILE A 293 5.18 -14.29 23.76
N ASN A 294 5.97 -14.35 22.70
CA ASN A 294 7.28 -15.02 22.69
C ASN A 294 8.38 -14.14 22.08
N GLY A 295 9.56 -14.71 21.97
CA GLY A 295 10.71 -14.04 21.38
C GLY A 295 11.33 -12.99 22.32
N GLY A 296 12.20 -12.16 21.76
CA GLY A 296 12.84 -11.08 22.46
C GLY A 296 13.72 -11.49 23.66
N ASN A 297 14.26 -10.48 24.32
CA ASN A 297 15.08 -10.61 25.52
C ASN A 297 14.36 -10.02 26.75
N GLU A 298 14.98 -10.04 27.91
CA GLU A 298 14.45 -9.48 29.15
C GLU A 298 13.98 -8.02 28.99
N ALA A 299 14.75 -7.17 28.28
CA ALA A 299 14.40 -5.76 28.07
C ALA A 299 13.12 -5.56 27.23
N ASN A 300 12.82 -6.46 26.27
CA ASN A 300 11.55 -6.42 25.55
C ASN A 300 10.37 -6.70 26.48
N PHE A 301 10.50 -7.66 27.38
CA PHE A 301 9.46 -7.99 28.37
C PHE A 301 9.34 -6.90 29.45
N GLU A 302 10.40 -6.24 29.88
CA GLU A 302 10.34 -5.06 30.75
C GLU A 302 9.56 -3.92 30.08
N SER A 303 9.77 -3.72 28.77
CA SER A 303 9.01 -2.76 27.96
C SER A 303 7.53 -3.16 27.85
N LEU A 304 7.24 -4.44 27.63
CA LEU A 304 5.88 -4.98 27.61
C LEU A 304 5.15 -4.72 28.95
N LEU A 305 5.80 -5.01 30.07
CA LEU A 305 5.26 -4.77 31.41
C LEU A 305 5.04 -3.26 31.67
N THR A 306 5.92 -2.41 31.16
CA THR A 306 5.76 -0.95 31.22
C THR A 306 4.50 -0.51 30.45
N HIS A 307 4.27 -1.07 29.26
CA HIS A 307 3.08 -0.77 28.46
C HIS A 307 1.79 -1.30 29.10
N GLU A 308 1.83 -2.48 29.71
CA GLU A 308 0.73 -3.04 30.47
C GLU A 308 0.39 -2.15 31.68
N GLY A 309 1.41 -1.78 32.48
CA GLY A 309 1.24 -0.87 33.62
C GLY A 309 0.72 0.52 33.24
N ASN A 310 0.92 0.95 32.01
CA ASN A 310 0.39 2.19 31.44
C ASN A 310 -1.04 2.01 30.85
N GLY A 311 -1.58 0.80 30.83
CA GLY A 311 -2.90 0.48 30.27
C GLY A 311 -2.96 0.52 28.73
N LEU A 312 -1.84 0.33 28.06
CA LEU A 312 -1.75 0.31 26.58
C LEU A 312 -2.11 -1.05 25.99
N LEU A 313 -2.04 -2.09 26.79
CA LEU A 313 -2.48 -3.45 26.47
C LEU A 313 -2.82 -4.17 27.77
N SER A 314 -3.39 -5.38 27.66
CA SER A 314 -3.51 -6.30 28.79
C SER A 314 -2.91 -7.66 28.40
N VAL A 315 -2.07 -8.21 29.27
CA VAL A 315 -1.48 -9.54 29.13
C VAL A 315 -1.92 -10.50 30.23
N THR A 316 -3.08 -10.23 30.83
CA THR A 316 -3.58 -10.91 32.03
C THR A 316 -3.79 -12.43 31.83
N ASN A 317 -4.11 -12.88 30.61
CA ASN A 317 -4.42 -14.28 30.32
C ASN A 317 -3.43 -14.91 29.30
N GLU A 318 -2.40 -14.18 28.90
CA GLU A 318 -1.47 -14.61 27.87
C GLU A 318 -0.36 -15.51 28.45
N ASN A 319 0.14 -16.43 27.61
CA ASN A 319 1.35 -17.17 27.92
C ASN A 319 2.58 -16.32 27.53
N LEU A 320 3.51 -16.16 28.44
CA LEU A 320 4.71 -15.35 28.23
C LEU A 320 5.94 -16.26 28.11
N THR A 321 6.59 -16.28 26.94
CA THR A 321 7.77 -17.09 26.68
C THR A 321 8.95 -16.17 26.33
N VAL A 322 9.84 -15.95 27.29
CA VAL A 322 11.10 -15.24 27.05
C VAL A 322 12.00 -16.16 26.22
N GLY A 323 12.58 -15.63 25.16
CA GLY A 323 13.31 -16.45 24.18
C GLY A 323 14.44 -17.27 24.78
N SER A 324 14.91 -18.29 24.03
CA SER A 324 15.98 -19.19 24.45
C SER A 324 17.32 -18.84 23.78
N GLY A 325 18.31 -18.47 24.57
CA GLY A 325 19.68 -18.17 24.10
C GLY A 325 20.58 -17.68 25.25
N THR A 326 21.87 -17.48 24.99
CA THR A 326 22.85 -17.11 26.03
C THR A 326 22.60 -15.75 26.67
N ASP A 327 21.77 -14.89 26.03
CA ASP A 327 21.46 -13.55 26.52
C ASP A 327 19.93 -13.38 26.83
N GLN A 328 19.21 -14.50 27.04
CA GLN A 328 17.76 -14.51 27.18
C GLN A 328 17.29 -15.08 28.52
N ASN A 329 18.20 -15.17 29.49
CA ASN A 329 17.87 -15.51 30.86
C ASN A 329 17.28 -14.25 31.53
N ILE A 330 16.31 -14.46 32.40
CA ILE A 330 15.69 -13.37 33.17
C ILE A 330 16.08 -13.47 34.66
N SER A 331 16.09 -12.33 35.32
CA SER A 331 16.29 -12.26 36.77
C SER A 331 15.07 -12.87 37.50
N VAL A 332 15.29 -13.33 38.72
CA VAL A 332 14.21 -13.75 39.62
C VAL A 332 13.17 -12.64 39.80
N ALA A 333 13.62 -11.38 39.86
CA ALA A 333 12.72 -10.23 40.01
C ALA A 333 11.76 -10.11 38.81
N ASN A 334 12.28 -10.21 37.58
CA ASN A 334 11.47 -10.11 36.38
C ASN A 334 10.58 -11.35 36.16
N ALA A 335 11.06 -12.57 36.53
CA ALA A 335 10.21 -13.77 36.52
C ALA A 335 8.97 -13.60 37.42
N LYS A 336 9.16 -13.06 38.64
CA LYS A 336 8.07 -12.78 39.57
C LYS A 336 7.10 -11.73 39.03
N LEU A 337 7.63 -10.67 38.40
CA LEU A 337 6.84 -9.58 37.85
C LEU A 337 6.00 -10.07 36.68
N LEU A 338 6.56 -10.87 35.76
CA LEU A 338 5.82 -11.51 34.65
C LEU A 338 4.73 -12.42 35.19
N ALA A 339 5.05 -13.29 36.16
CA ALA A 339 4.06 -14.19 36.75
C ALA A 339 2.94 -13.48 37.50
N ALA A 340 3.21 -12.32 38.13
CA ALA A 340 2.18 -11.51 38.79
C ALA A 340 1.26 -10.79 37.78
N THR A 341 1.70 -10.63 36.54
CA THR A 341 0.96 -9.88 35.49
C THR A 341 0.00 -10.78 34.72
N THR A 342 0.35 -12.09 34.54
CA THR A 342 -0.51 -13.01 33.78
C THR A 342 -0.99 -14.19 34.64
N THR A 343 -2.19 -14.72 34.33
CA THR A 343 -2.67 -16.02 34.81
C THR A 343 -2.21 -17.17 33.90
N GLY A 344 -1.59 -16.85 32.75
CA GLY A 344 -0.99 -17.81 31.84
C GLY A 344 0.34 -18.35 32.36
N THR A 345 1.00 -19.17 31.54
CA THR A 345 2.28 -19.76 31.90
C THR A 345 3.44 -18.82 31.50
N VAL A 346 4.34 -18.55 32.44
CA VAL A 346 5.63 -17.92 32.14
C VAL A 346 6.66 -19.03 31.87
N THR A 347 7.29 -18.96 30.69
CA THR A 347 8.36 -19.88 30.26
C THR A 347 9.63 -19.10 30.04
N SER A 348 10.71 -19.43 30.76
CA SER A 348 12.03 -18.80 30.61
C SER A 348 13.15 -19.60 31.21
N ALA A 349 14.38 -19.24 30.92
CA ALA A 349 15.55 -19.62 31.71
C ALA A 349 15.82 -18.53 32.75
N ILE A 350 16.10 -18.91 33.98
CA ILE A 350 16.52 -18.00 35.04
C ILE A 350 18.03 -17.77 34.96
N ASP A 351 18.48 -16.55 35.24
CA ASP A 351 19.90 -16.20 35.23
C ASP A 351 20.69 -17.14 36.17
N THR A 352 21.72 -17.77 35.63
CA THR A 352 22.56 -18.73 36.34
C THR A 352 23.39 -18.09 37.44
N THR A 353 23.43 -16.77 37.54
CA THR A 353 24.09 -16.03 38.63
C THR A 353 23.22 -15.82 39.86
N GLU A 354 21.91 -16.14 39.74
CA GLU A 354 20.96 -16.00 40.86
C GLU A 354 21.32 -16.98 42.00
N SER A 355 21.25 -16.45 43.23
CA SER A 355 21.51 -17.26 44.43
C SER A 355 20.32 -18.11 44.83
N VAL A 356 20.57 -19.19 45.59
CA VAL A 356 19.50 -20.01 46.20
C VAL A 356 18.57 -19.15 47.05
N ASP A 357 19.11 -18.14 47.78
CA ASP A 357 18.32 -17.20 48.55
C ASP A 357 17.36 -16.36 47.69
N SER A 358 17.75 -16.02 46.48
CA SER A 358 16.89 -15.35 45.51
C SER A 358 15.86 -16.33 44.91
N LEU A 359 16.34 -17.48 44.44
CA LEU A 359 15.52 -18.52 43.76
C LEU A 359 14.38 -19.05 44.63
N LYS A 360 14.59 -19.26 45.94
CA LYS A 360 13.54 -19.75 46.85
C LYS A 360 12.39 -18.75 47.07
N THR A 361 12.57 -17.51 46.59
CA THR A 361 11.53 -16.47 46.65
C THR A 361 10.70 -16.37 45.40
N LEU A 362 10.89 -17.28 44.39
CA LEU A 362 10.29 -17.16 43.05
C LEU A 362 8.76 -17.05 43.15
N PHE A 363 8.11 -18.04 43.81
CA PHE A 363 6.65 -18.06 43.89
C PHE A 363 6.18 -18.64 45.21
N ASP A 364 4.95 -18.29 45.61
CA ASP A 364 4.25 -18.89 46.74
C ASP A 364 3.73 -20.30 46.38
N ALA A 365 3.39 -21.10 47.40
CA ALA A 365 2.95 -22.47 47.21
C ALA A 365 1.66 -22.55 46.35
N GLY A 366 1.76 -23.13 45.19
CA GLY A 366 0.63 -23.35 44.25
C GLY A 366 0.78 -22.64 42.90
N GLU A 367 1.72 -21.74 42.76
CA GLU A 367 2.06 -21.12 41.46
C GLU A 367 3.19 -21.89 40.78
N THR A 368 2.93 -22.41 39.60
CA THR A 368 3.92 -23.21 38.84
C THR A 368 4.07 -22.67 37.42
N HIS A 369 5.29 -22.28 37.07
CA HIS A 369 5.64 -21.81 35.74
C HIS A 369 6.70 -22.72 35.11
N ALA A 370 6.95 -22.61 33.81
CA ALA A 370 7.91 -23.44 33.09
C ALA A 370 9.31 -22.78 33.10
N LEU A 371 9.93 -22.66 34.28
CA LEU A 371 11.24 -22.02 34.45
C LEU A 371 12.36 -23.03 34.43
N SER A 372 13.35 -22.84 33.53
CA SER A 372 14.59 -23.61 33.55
C SER A 372 15.54 -22.96 34.57
N ILE A 373 15.83 -23.69 35.65
CA ILE A 373 16.64 -23.19 36.76
C ILE A 373 17.91 -24.05 36.89
N VAL A 374 19.04 -23.35 37.02
CA VAL A 374 20.35 -23.97 37.31
C VAL A 374 20.86 -23.41 38.62
N ILE A 375 21.14 -24.29 39.57
CA ILE A 375 21.75 -23.88 40.84
C ILE A 375 23.18 -23.43 40.61
N ASN A 376 23.54 -22.24 41.10
CA ASN A 376 24.86 -21.69 40.97
C ASN A 376 25.92 -22.51 41.74
N ALA A 377 27.10 -22.66 41.19
CA ALA A 377 28.22 -23.35 41.87
C ALA A 377 28.66 -22.64 43.17
N ASN A 378 28.42 -21.34 43.32
CA ASN A 378 28.66 -20.61 44.55
C ASN A 378 27.77 -21.03 45.73
N ASP A 379 26.60 -21.66 45.42
CA ASP A 379 25.63 -22.18 46.38
C ASP A 379 25.74 -23.71 46.51
N ALA A 380 26.87 -24.29 46.13
CA ALA A 380 27.11 -25.74 46.11
C ALA A 380 27.03 -26.40 47.52
N THR A 381 27.16 -25.62 48.58
CA THR A 381 27.14 -26.11 49.97
C THR A 381 26.42 -25.13 50.90
N GLY A 382 25.91 -25.63 52.03
CA GLY A 382 25.30 -24.79 53.06
C GLY A 382 23.84 -24.49 52.88
N GLN A 383 23.21 -25.01 51.82
CA GLN A 383 21.79 -24.87 51.57
C GLN A 383 21.01 -26.06 52.18
N THR A 384 19.73 -25.85 52.50
CA THR A 384 18.88 -26.89 53.08
C THR A 384 18.02 -27.59 52.04
N ALA A 385 17.64 -28.83 52.31
CA ALA A 385 16.65 -29.56 51.49
C ALA A 385 15.33 -28.83 51.34
N ALA A 386 14.94 -28.04 52.34
CA ALA A 386 13.71 -27.23 52.30
C ALA A 386 13.78 -26.11 51.25
N GLU A 387 14.94 -25.46 51.09
CA GLU A 387 15.18 -24.43 50.06
C GLU A 387 15.15 -25.01 48.65
N PHE A 388 15.78 -26.16 48.42
CA PHE A 388 15.71 -26.80 47.12
C PHE A 388 14.29 -27.30 46.79
N ASN A 389 13.54 -27.79 47.79
CA ASN A 389 12.14 -28.17 47.59
C ASN A 389 11.27 -26.92 47.24
N ALA A 390 11.52 -25.79 47.86
CA ALA A 390 10.82 -24.52 47.52
C ALA A 390 11.09 -24.14 46.07
N ILE A 391 12.36 -24.18 45.61
CA ILE A 391 12.76 -23.89 44.21
C ILE A 391 12.11 -24.88 43.25
N ASN A 392 12.17 -26.20 43.55
CA ASN A 392 11.55 -27.20 42.69
C ASN A 392 10.02 -27.06 42.59
N ASN A 393 9.38 -26.60 43.62
CA ASN A 393 7.93 -26.37 43.62
C ASN A 393 7.52 -25.10 42.80
N ALA A 394 8.45 -24.19 42.56
CA ALA A 394 8.21 -22.99 41.79
C ALA A 394 8.24 -23.20 40.26
N THR A 395 8.64 -24.39 39.81
CA THR A 395 8.74 -24.67 38.36
C THR A 395 8.22 -26.07 38.01
N SER A 396 7.62 -26.17 36.82
CA SER A 396 7.24 -27.46 36.22
C SER A 396 8.40 -28.17 35.50
N VAL A 397 9.55 -27.52 35.36
CA VAL A 397 10.76 -28.03 34.72
C VAL A 397 11.75 -28.54 35.78
N ALA A 398 12.39 -29.66 35.51
CA ALA A 398 13.38 -30.21 36.44
C ALA A 398 14.52 -29.21 36.71
N VAL A 399 14.77 -28.92 38.00
CA VAL A 399 15.85 -28.03 38.43
C VAL A 399 17.22 -28.75 38.25
N ASN A 400 18.16 -28.06 37.59
CA ASN A 400 19.52 -28.53 37.46
C ASN A 400 20.35 -28.19 38.74
N ALA A 401 20.53 -29.17 39.60
CA ALA A 401 21.30 -29.05 40.81
C ALA A 401 22.68 -29.78 40.75
N ALA A 402 23.24 -29.96 39.57
CA ALA A 402 24.49 -30.68 39.36
C ALA A 402 25.69 -30.07 40.12
N ALA A 403 25.65 -28.77 40.44
CA ALA A 403 26.66 -28.08 41.20
C ALA A 403 26.60 -28.33 42.73
N VAL A 404 25.47 -28.86 43.24
CA VAL A 404 25.26 -29.06 44.70
C VAL A 404 26.08 -30.27 45.17
N THR A 405 26.99 -30.06 46.12
CA THR A 405 27.88 -31.08 46.65
C THR A 405 27.51 -31.48 48.08
N SER A 406 26.75 -30.71 48.81
CA SER A 406 26.19 -31.06 50.15
C SER A 406 24.96 -30.21 50.44
N VAL A 407 24.02 -30.79 51.24
CA VAL A 407 22.78 -30.19 51.69
C VAL A 407 22.76 -30.20 53.20
#